data_4471ecb89129841a9f126c011c062805
#
_entry.id   4471ecb89129841a9f126c011c062805
#
_cell.length_a   1.000
_cell.length_b   1.000
_cell.length_c   1.000
_cell.angle_alpha   90.00
_cell.angle_beta   90.00
_cell.angle_gamma   90.00
#
_symmetry.space_group_name_H-M   'P 1'
#
loop_
_entity.id
_entity.type
_entity.pdbx_description
1 polymer ?
#
loop_
_entity_poly.entity_id
_entity_poly.type
_entity_poly.pdbx_seq_one_letter_code
_entity_poly.pdbx_strand_id
1 'polypeptide(L)'
;MSQINVNRIKDSNKGAPDFPSGVNVGGITSTVTVGVTNLNTTNVNVSGVVTATTLDGNLLATGTPTLGLGVTINTSGVNISGVATAGIVSATTLYGDGSNLTGIALTIAPLNYNPAVSGVDVGTSQGIGITFNQGVKAGSGNVTLRLVGAAGTVVENFGVGNSVTYGDSDYGTTATITPTADLAEDTVYHLSYPSGAFTNIGGDVSYVGTAYTFNTHLVVNQMWVWGTNTKGELGVNNTTSYSSPIQITGTTWQGASGDRTGGSTTLSVKTDGTLWAWGENQTGALGQNNKTVYSSPVQIPGTNWKQASSGHIAISIAVKTNGELWAWGRNNNGPLGQNNTVQYSSPVQIPGTTWRSVCAGTNHVIATKTDGTLWSWGQNDEGILGYGPLANISSPIQIGSDTDWTRHVIAGDANAAIKTDGTLWTWGKGSDGQLGLNVGGPGGHRSSPCQVPGTTWSSLTGTFDENISTYAAYRHMGAIQTDGSMYVWGYNANGNLGLGSIGTERYSSPIQVPGTWSNITSANTQMSGVKTDGTLWMWGQNSGGVLGQNNTTAYSSPIQVGSDTTWISGYVVGHGSMFGIKRIFT
;
A
#
# COMPACT_ATOMS: atom_id res chain seq x y z
N MET A 1 -64.91 -2.05 -62.88
CA MET A 1 -63.65 -2.44 -62.25
C MET A 1 -62.67 -2.75 -63.37
N SER A 2 -61.73 -1.87 -63.64
CA SER A 2 -60.71 -2.11 -64.68
C SER A 2 -59.62 -2.97 -64.07
N GLN A 3 -59.51 -4.20 -64.52
CA GLN A 3 -58.40 -5.03 -64.22
C GLN A 3 -57.24 -4.65 -65.15
N ILE A 4 -56.12 -4.17 -64.61
CA ILE A 4 -54.94 -4.00 -65.37
C ILE A 4 -54.10 -5.28 -65.17
N ASN A 5 -53.99 -6.08 -66.19
CA ASN A 5 -53.19 -7.29 -66.18
C ASN A 5 -51.91 -7.00 -66.96
N VAL A 6 -50.88 -6.61 -66.28
CA VAL A 6 -49.60 -6.24 -66.90
C VAL A 6 -48.43 -7.02 -66.28
N ASN A 7 -47.69 -7.66 -67.15
CA ASN A 7 -46.41 -8.34 -66.73
C ASN A 7 -45.29 -7.35 -66.39
N ARG A 8 -45.45 -6.09 -66.79
CA ARG A 8 -44.49 -5.04 -66.54
C ARG A 8 -45.06 -3.67 -66.84
N ILE A 9 -45.13 -2.78 -65.85
CA ILE A 9 -45.38 -1.36 -66.07
C ILE A 9 -44.04 -0.68 -66.20
N LYS A 10 -43.71 -0.17 -67.40
CA LYS A 10 -42.58 0.70 -67.63
C LYS A 10 -43.12 2.03 -68.12
N ASP A 11 -42.85 3.07 -67.37
CA ASP A 11 -42.93 4.41 -67.91
C ASP A 11 -41.54 4.78 -68.46
N SER A 12 -41.53 5.13 -69.76
CA SER A 12 -40.24 5.38 -70.41
C SER A 12 -39.78 6.83 -70.35
N ASN A 13 -40.58 7.73 -69.73
CA ASN A 13 -40.22 9.14 -69.88
C ASN A 13 -40.45 10.14 -68.74
N LYS A 14 -41.06 9.83 -67.63
CA LYS A 14 -41.23 10.83 -66.56
C LYS A 14 -41.64 10.16 -65.25
N GLY A 15 -40.79 10.04 -64.33
CA GLY A 15 -41.07 9.81 -62.91
C GLY A 15 -41.87 8.53 -62.55
N ALA A 16 -41.92 8.19 -61.31
CA ALA A 16 -42.73 7.07 -60.80
C ALA A 16 -44.23 7.26 -61.13
N PRO A 17 -44.97 6.20 -61.55
CA PRO A 17 -46.37 6.29 -61.83
C PRO A 17 -47.14 6.73 -60.56
N ASP A 18 -48.00 7.73 -60.74
CA ASP A 18 -48.87 8.22 -59.68
C ASP A 18 -50.21 7.42 -59.69
N PHE A 19 -50.53 6.85 -58.54
CA PHE A 19 -51.78 6.09 -58.33
C PHE A 19 -52.66 6.83 -57.32
N PRO A 20 -53.40 7.87 -57.74
CA PRO A 20 -54.15 8.73 -56.81
C PRO A 20 -55.27 8.02 -56.04
N SER A 21 -55.66 6.83 -56.46
CA SER A 21 -56.73 6.02 -55.81
C SER A 21 -56.20 4.76 -55.14
N GLY A 22 -54.84 4.61 -55.06
CA GLY A 22 -54.20 3.45 -54.46
C GLY A 22 -54.13 2.21 -55.37
N VAL A 23 -53.25 1.29 -55.06
CA VAL A 23 -53.08 0.00 -55.74
C VAL A 23 -53.66 -1.10 -54.84
N ASN A 24 -54.63 -1.84 -55.29
CA ASN A 24 -55.18 -3.02 -54.62
C ASN A 24 -54.65 -4.28 -55.31
N VAL A 25 -53.74 -5.01 -54.61
CA VAL A 25 -53.17 -6.24 -55.12
C VAL A 25 -53.71 -7.41 -54.31
N GLY A 26 -54.76 -8.06 -54.85
CA GLY A 26 -55.43 -9.20 -54.21
C GLY A 26 -55.05 -10.53 -54.88
N GLY A 27 -54.93 -11.62 -54.11
CA GLY A 27 -54.85 -12.97 -54.63
C GLY A 27 -53.55 -13.45 -55.18
N ILE A 28 -52.41 -13.02 -54.58
CA ILE A 28 -51.10 -13.46 -55.00
C ILE A 28 -50.74 -14.77 -54.28
N THR A 29 -50.54 -15.84 -55.02
CA THR A 29 -50.13 -17.16 -54.55
C THR A 29 -48.63 -17.45 -54.77
N SER A 30 -47.88 -16.46 -55.20
CA SER A 30 -46.38 -16.58 -55.36
C SER A 30 -45.70 -15.22 -55.07
N THR A 31 -44.44 -15.25 -54.72
CA THR A 31 -43.65 -14.05 -54.38
C THR A 31 -43.60 -13.04 -55.50
N VAL A 32 -44.30 -11.91 -55.31
CA VAL A 32 -44.12 -10.75 -56.17
C VAL A 32 -43.26 -9.72 -55.46
N THR A 33 -42.16 -9.38 -56.07
CA THR A 33 -41.32 -8.27 -55.59
C THR A 33 -41.76 -7.00 -56.32
N VAL A 34 -42.36 -6.07 -55.61
CA VAL A 34 -42.67 -4.74 -56.14
C VAL A 34 -41.51 -3.82 -55.74
N GLY A 35 -40.64 -3.55 -56.68
CA GLY A 35 -39.54 -2.59 -56.50
C GLY A 35 -40.04 -1.18 -56.85
N VAL A 36 -40.43 -0.40 -55.89
CA VAL A 36 -40.72 1.03 -56.03
C VAL A 36 -39.71 1.84 -55.22
N THR A 37 -39.18 2.86 -55.85
CA THR A 37 -38.20 3.72 -55.20
C THR A 37 -38.85 4.66 -54.20
N ASN A 38 -40.10 5.08 -54.49
CA ASN A 38 -40.94 5.85 -53.57
C ASN A 38 -42.43 5.49 -53.83
N LEU A 39 -43.16 5.14 -52.79
CA LEU A 39 -44.59 4.94 -52.80
C LEU A 39 -45.24 6.09 -52.02
N ASN A 40 -45.69 7.11 -52.73
CA ASN A 40 -46.39 8.25 -52.14
C ASN A 40 -47.89 8.04 -52.28
N THR A 41 -48.54 7.47 -51.28
CA THR A 41 -50.00 7.22 -51.26
C THR A 41 -50.52 7.33 -49.84
N THR A 42 -51.80 7.74 -49.76
CA THR A 42 -52.52 7.88 -48.50
C THR A 42 -52.91 6.55 -47.87
N ASN A 43 -52.98 5.46 -48.62
CA ASN A 43 -53.31 4.14 -48.07
C ASN A 43 -52.70 3.02 -48.92
N VAL A 44 -51.89 2.18 -48.32
CA VAL A 44 -51.42 0.92 -48.90
C VAL A 44 -51.95 -0.25 -48.10
N ASN A 45 -52.82 -1.05 -48.75
CA ASN A 45 -53.33 -2.27 -48.14
C ASN A 45 -52.57 -3.48 -48.74
N VAL A 46 -51.74 -4.11 -48.01
CA VAL A 46 -50.92 -5.24 -48.45
C VAL A 46 -51.26 -6.46 -47.61
N SER A 47 -51.81 -7.51 -48.25
CA SER A 47 -51.91 -8.83 -47.62
C SER A 47 -50.67 -9.67 -47.96
N GLY A 48 -49.62 -9.50 -47.23
CA GLY A 48 -48.34 -10.18 -47.45
C GLY A 48 -47.15 -9.48 -46.76
N VAL A 49 -45.92 -9.89 -47.07
CA VAL A 49 -44.71 -9.32 -46.52
C VAL A 49 -44.26 -8.12 -47.33
N VAL A 50 -44.13 -6.96 -46.71
CA VAL A 50 -43.48 -5.78 -47.31
C VAL A 50 -42.05 -5.72 -46.85
N THR A 51 -41.10 -5.80 -47.80
CA THR A 51 -39.69 -5.57 -47.54
C THR A 51 -39.32 -4.23 -48.18
N ALA A 52 -39.02 -3.25 -47.37
CA ALA A 52 -38.56 -1.94 -47.82
C ALA A 52 -37.27 -1.58 -47.09
N THR A 53 -36.34 -0.93 -47.79
CA THR A 53 -35.09 -0.42 -47.18
C THR A 53 -35.39 0.82 -46.33
N THR A 54 -36.45 1.53 -46.58
CA THR A 54 -36.90 2.68 -45.80
C THR A 54 -38.41 2.79 -45.87
N LEU A 55 -39.08 2.94 -44.72
CA LEU A 55 -40.47 3.33 -44.60
C LEU A 55 -40.48 4.76 -44.06
N ASP A 56 -40.84 5.73 -44.89
CA ASP A 56 -40.91 7.15 -44.50
C ASP A 56 -42.39 7.59 -44.48
N GLY A 57 -42.85 7.97 -43.29
CA GLY A 57 -44.24 8.41 -43.06
C GLY A 57 -44.93 7.73 -41.87
N ASN A 58 -46.05 8.28 -41.44
CA ASN A 58 -46.86 7.73 -40.35
C ASN A 58 -47.63 6.49 -40.80
N LEU A 59 -47.36 5.35 -40.17
CA LEU A 59 -48.19 4.15 -40.37
C LEU A 59 -49.49 4.32 -39.54
N LEU A 60 -50.56 4.79 -40.18
CA LEU A 60 -51.91 4.90 -39.56
C LEU A 60 -52.68 3.63 -39.82
N ALA A 61 -52.85 2.78 -38.83
CA ALA A 61 -53.71 1.62 -38.89
C ALA A 61 -55.08 1.94 -38.25
N THR A 62 -56.15 1.93 -39.05
CA THR A 62 -57.55 1.88 -38.55
C THR A 62 -57.95 0.41 -38.36
N GLY A 63 -57.62 -0.14 -37.17
CA GLY A 63 -57.82 -1.54 -36.80
C GLY A 63 -56.65 -2.06 -36.01
N THR A 64 -56.77 -3.26 -35.46
CA THR A 64 -55.62 -3.94 -34.80
C THR A 64 -54.62 -4.39 -35.86
N PRO A 65 -53.46 -3.71 -36.04
CA PRO A 65 -52.45 -4.18 -36.97
C PRO A 65 -51.75 -5.39 -36.37
N THR A 66 -51.89 -6.53 -36.98
CA THR A 66 -51.06 -7.70 -36.68
C THR A 66 -49.79 -7.58 -37.52
N LEU A 67 -48.73 -7.12 -36.91
CA LEU A 67 -47.39 -7.17 -37.51
C LEU A 67 -46.90 -8.63 -37.43
N GLY A 68 -46.80 -9.31 -38.56
CA GLY A 68 -46.29 -10.68 -38.63
C GLY A 68 -44.79 -10.73 -38.25
N LEU A 69 -44.31 -11.92 -37.89
CA LEU A 69 -42.93 -12.24 -37.57
C LEU A 69 -41.94 -11.65 -38.59
N GLY A 70 -41.05 -10.77 -38.17
CA GLY A 70 -39.88 -10.33 -38.95
C GLY A 70 -39.83 -8.82 -39.30
N VAL A 71 -40.26 -7.93 -38.45
CA VAL A 71 -40.03 -6.48 -38.63
C VAL A 71 -38.62 -6.15 -38.16
N THR A 72 -37.70 -5.85 -39.10
CA THR A 72 -36.39 -5.28 -38.80
C THR A 72 -36.48 -3.76 -38.88
N ILE A 73 -36.24 -3.09 -37.76
CA ILE A 73 -36.29 -1.64 -37.65
C ILE A 73 -34.85 -1.10 -37.65
N ASN A 74 -34.54 -0.20 -38.55
CA ASN A 74 -33.22 0.44 -38.65
C ASN A 74 -33.14 1.73 -37.84
N THR A 75 -31.96 2.26 -37.74
CA THR A 75 -31.41 3.31 -36.85
C THR A 75 -32.21 4.60 -36.63
N SER A 76 -33.35 4.80 -37.27
CA SER A 76 -34.17 6.03 -37.16
C SER A 76 -35.39 5.91 -36.22
N GLY A 77 -35.57 4.76 -35.61
CA GLY A 77 -36.65 4.51 -34.62
C GLY A 77 -38.05 4.33 -35.22
N VAL A 78 -38.90 3.57 -34.55
CA VAL A 78 -40.33 3.48 -34.81
C VAL A 78 -41.09 4.16 -33.67
N ASN A 79 -41.84 5.19 -33.99
CA ASN A 79 -42.75 5.79 -33.04
C ASN A 79 -44.11 5.11 -33.13
N ILE A 80 -44.45 4.26 -32.17
CA ILE A 80 -45.72 3.57 -32.10
C ILE A 80 -46.59 4.30 -31.06
N SER A 81 -47.52 5.12 -31.50
CA SER A 81 -48.54 5.68 -30.61
C SER A 81 -49.73 4.73 -30.54
N GLY A 82 -49.76 3.85 -29.56
CA GLY A 82 -50.78 2.85 -29.33
C GLY A 82 -50.22 1.52 -28.84
N VAL A 83 -51.08 0.52 -28.61
CA VAL A 83 -50.65 -0.83 -28.17
C VAL A 83 -50.22 -1.62 -29.41
N ALA A 84 -48.92 -1.93 -29.50
CA ALA A 84 -48.41 -2.90 -30.46
C ALA A 84 -48.30 -4.27 -29.78
N THR A 85 -49.03 -5.27 -30.27
CA THR A 85 -48.84 -6.65 -29.81
C THR A 85 -47.87 -7.34 -30.77
N ALA A 86 -46.62 -7.42 -30.40
CA ALA A 86 -45.59 -8.14 -31.14
C ALA A 86 -45.27 -9.46 -30.44
N GLY A 87 -45.12 -10.54 -31.19
CA GLY A 87 -44.76 -11.85 -30.63
C GLY A 87 -43.34 -11.88 -30.03
N ILE A 88 -42.39 -11.26 -30.72
CA ILE A 88 -41.00 -11.11 -30.25
C ILE A 88 -40.43 -9.79 -30.80
N VAL A 89 -39.89 -8.95 -29.92
CA VAL A 89 -39.06 -7.80 -30.29
C VAL A 89 -37.61 -8.18 -29.93
N SER A 90 -36.78 -8.33 -30.95
CA SER A 90 -35.35 -8.53 -30.74
C SER A 90 -34.62 -7.22 -31.01
N ALA A 91 -34.08 -6.60 -29.96
CA ALA A 91 -33.27 -5.39 -30.07
C ALA A 91 -31.95 -5.60 -29.31
N THR A 92 -30.85 -5.14 -29.89
CA THR A 92 -29.55 -5.17 -29.21
C THR A 92 -29.43 -4.13 -28.09
N THR A 93 -30.25 -3.07 -28.17
CA THR A 93 -30.26 -2.01 -27.14
C THR A 93 -31.64 -1.37 -27.09
N LEU A 94 -32.22 -1.24 -25.91
CA LEU A 94 -33.42 -0.46 -25.63
C LEU A 94 -32.99 0.81 -24.88
N TYR A 95 -33.38 1.98 -25.40
CA TYR A 95 -33.10 3.26 -24.76
C TYR A 95 -34.36 3.75 -24.02
N GLY A 96 -34.17 4.12 -22.76
CA GLY A 96 -35.20 4.63 -21.86
C GLY A 96 -35.00 4.09 -20.45
N ASP A 97 -35.71 4.67 -19.47
CA ASP A 97 -35.63 4.25 -18.07
C ASP A 97 -36.33 2.90 -17.79
N GLY A 98 -37.03 2.36 -18.80
CA GLY A 98 -37.75 1.08 -18.67
C GLY A 98 -38.93 1.13 -17.69
N SER A 99 -39.22 2.26 -17.08
CA SER A 99 -40.23 2.40 -16.00
C SER A 99 -41.66 1.98 -16.40
N ASN A 100 -41.93 1.95 -17.70
CA ASN A 100 -43.25 1.57 -18.25
C ASN A 100 -43.24 0.21 -18.99
N LEU A 101 -42.13 -0.52 -18.93
CA LEU A 101 -42.03 -1.87 -19.51
C LEU A 101 -42.52 -2.90 -18.49
N THR A 102 -43.83 -3.27 -18.58
CA THR A 102 -44.37 -4.34 -17.73
C THR A 102 -44.35 -5.67 -18.49
N GLY A 103 -43.98 -6.75 -17.78
CA GLY A 103 -43.95 -8.11 -18.35
C GLY A 103 -42.67 -8.47 -19.10
N ILE A 104 -41.67 -7.61 -19.17
CA ILE A 104 -40.33 -7.98 -19.62
C ILE A 104 -39.50 -8.29 -18.35
N ALA A 105 -39.34 -9.57 -18.08
CA ALA A 105 -38.38 -10.02 -17.11
C ALA A 105 -36.95 -9.79 -17.69
N LEU A 106 -36.45 -8.56 -17.59
CA LEU A 106 -35.01 -8.31 -17.80
C LEU A 106 -34.29 -9.00 -16.67
N THR A 107 -33.72 -10.16 -16.96
CA THR A 107 -32.87 -10.86 -16.00
C THR A 107 -31.73 -9.94 -15.57
N ILE A 108 -31.65 -9.65 -14.28
CA ILE A 108 -30.49 -8.97 -13.73
C ILE A 108 -29.31 -9.93 -13.85
N ALA A 109 -28.24 -9.52 -14.51
CA ALA A 109 -27.03 -10.31 -14.67
C ALA A 109 -25.79 -9.46 -14.44
N PRO A 110 -24.78 -9.98 -13.76
CA PRO A 110 -23.51 -9.28 -13.66
C PRO A 110 -22.81 -9.26 -15.02
N LEU A 111 -22.30 -8.08 -15.37
CA LEU A 111 -21.42 -7.88 -16.53
C LEU A 111 -19.96 -8.02 -16.13
N ASN A 112 -19.61 -7.57 -14.93
CA ASN A 112 -18.25 -7.57 -14.45
C ASN A 112 -18.21 -7.66 -12.93
N TYR A 113 -17.11 -8.21 -12.43
CA TYR A 113 -16.73 -8.25 -11.02
C TYR A 113 -15.40 -7.53 -10.84
N ASN A 114 -15.28 -6.75 -9.78
CA ASN A 114 -14.03 -6.15 -9.35
C ASN A 114 -13.83 -6.46 -7.85
N PRO A 115 -12.91 -7.35 -7.47
CA PRO A 115 -11.99 -8.14 -8.33
C PRO A 115 -12.71 -9.10 -9.30
N ALA A 116 -12.04 -9.48 -10.38
CA ALA A 116 -12.56 -10.47 -11.32
C ALA A 116 -12.83 -11.82 -10.64
N VAL A 117 -13.76 -12.62 -11.19
CA VAL A 117 -14.00 -14.01 -10.72
C VAL A 117 -12.72 -14.82 -10.83
N SER A 118 -12.32 -15.47 -9.74
CA SER A 118 -11.04 -16.15 -9.61
C SER A 118 -9.83 -15.23 -9.88
N GLY A 119 -10.00 -13.91 -9.71
CA GLY A 119 -8.93 -12.95 -9.80
C GLY A 119 -7.82 -13.27 -8.80
N VAL A 120 -6.57 -13.13 -9.22
CA VAL A 120 -5.36 -13.21 -8.41
C VAL A 120 -4.73 -11.84 -8.32
N ASP A 121 -3.82 -11.63 -7.40
CA ASP A 121 -3.11 -10.36 -7.17
C ASP A 121 -4.04 -9.18 -6.83
N VAL A 122 -5.10 -9.45 -6.09
CA VAL A 122 -6.06 -8.42 -5.65
C VAL A 122 -5.47 -7.62 -4.49
N GLY A 123 -5.51 -6.28 -4.58
CA GLY A 123 -5.05 -5.40 -3.50
C GLY A 123 -5.86 -5.59 -2.21
N THR A 124 -5.19 -5.59 -1.06
CA THR A 124 -5.82 -5.83 0.26
C THR A 124 -6.80 -4.73 0.67
N SER A 125 -6.59 -3.50 0.24
CA SER A 125 -7.46 -2.34 0.53
C SER A 125 -8.48 -2.04 -0.58
N GLN A 126 -8.65 -2.95 -1.55
CA GLN A 126 -9.52 -2.72 -2.70
C GLN A 126 -11.00 -2.88 -2.33
N GLY A 127 -11.84 -1.94 -2.77
CA GLY A 127 -13.29 -2.09 -2.74
C GLY A 127 -13.76 -3.20 -3.70
N ILE A 128 -14.79 -3.94 -3.30
CA ILE A 128 -15.35 -5.07 -4.06
C ILE A 128 -16.59 -4.58 -4.79
N GLY A 129 -16.59 -4.66 -6.12
CA GLY A 129 -17.68 -4.17 -6.97
C GLY A 129 -18.32 -5.26 -7.84
N ILE A 130 -19.64 -5.20 -8.02
CA ILE A 130 -20.38 -6.03 -8.98
C ILE A 130 -21.09 -5.08 -9.93
N THR A 131 -20.75 -5.11 -11.21
CA THR A 131 -21.42 -4.30 -12.25
C THR A 131 -22.46 -5.15 -12.95
N PHE A 132 -23.68 -4.65 -13.03
CA PHE A 132 -24.84 -5.32 -13.61
C PHE A 132 -25.19 -4.75 -14.99
N ASN A 133 -25.96 -5.53 -15.77
CA ASN A 133 -26.46 -5.16 -17.10
C ASN A 133 -27.56 -4.08 -17.06
N GLN A 134 -28.06 -3.74 -15.90
CA GLN A 134 -29.06 -2.71 -15.66
C GLN A 134 -28.89 -2.09 -14.28
N GLY A 135 -29.63 -1.00 -14.01
CA GLY A 135 -29.64 -0.39 -12.68
C GLY A 135 -30.22 -1.34 -11.63
N VAL A 136 -29.53 -1.46 -10.52
CA VAL A 136 -29.95 -2.24 -9.36
C VAL A 136 -30.06 -1.37 -8.11
N LYS A 137 -30.86 -1.81 -7.16
CA LYS A 137 -30.97 -1.23 -5.82
C LYS A 137 -30.92 -2.31 -4.75
N ALA A 138 -30.86 -1.89 -3.51
CA ALA A 138 -30.92 -2.78 -2.36
C ALA A 138 -32.22 -3.61 -2.38
N GLY A 139 -32.06 -4.91 -2.27
CA GLY A 139 -33.12 -5.85 -1.97
C GLY A 139 -33.13 -6.22 -0.48
N SER A 140 -32.92 -7.49 -0.14
CA SER A 140 -32.91 -7.96 1.25
C SER A 140 -31.74 -8.89 1.54
N GLY A 141 -31.27 -8.89 2.81
CA GLY A 141 -30.20 -9.75 3.29
C GLY A 141 -28.82 -9.08 3.32
N ASN A 142 -27.79 -9.89 3.43
CA ASN A 142 -26.41 -9.45 3.52
C ASN A 142 -25.58 -10.03 2.38
N VAL A 143 -24.67 -9.24 1.85
CA VAL A 143 -23.49 -9.75 1.16
C VAL A 143 -22.49 -10.22 2.22
N THR A 144 -21.98 -11.44 2.11
CA THR A 144 -21.10 -12.03 3.11
C THR A 144 -19.74 -12.34 2.49
N LEU A 145 -18.70 -11.78 3.08
CA LEU A 145 -17.32 -12.09 2.77
C LEU A 145 -16.81 -13.20 3.69
N ARG A 146 -16.22 -14.24 3.13
CA ARG A 146 -15.74 -15.43 3.86
C ARG A 146 -14.31 -15.79 3.46
N LEU A 147 -13.61 -16.48 4.36
CA LEU A 147 -12.37 -17.18 4.03
C LEU A 147 -12.71 -18.53 3.39
N VAL A 148 -12.01 -18.89 2.30
CA VAL A 148 -12.00 -20.24 1.72
C VAL A 148 -13.38 -20.87 1.50
N GLY A 149 -14.11 -20.41 0.47
CA GLY A 149 -15.35 -21.04 -0.02
C GLY A 149 -16.62 -20.73 0.79
N ALA A 150 -17.75 -21.28 0.34
CA ALA A 150 -19.08 -20.95 0.84
C ALA A 150 -19.34 -21.35 2.30
N ALA A 151 -18.62 -22.34 2.83
CA ALA A 151 -18.69 -22.81 4.22
C ALA A 151 -17.59 -22.21 5.12
N GLY A 152 -16.73 -21.35 4.59
CA GLY A 152 -15.60 -20.75 5.31
C GLY A 152 -16.02 -19.78 6.41
N THR A 153 -15.05 -19.40 7.25
CA THR A 153 -15.26 -18.42 8.32
C THR A 153 -15.73 -17.09 7.76
N VAL A 154 -16.80 -16.54 8.34
CA VAL A 154 -17.29 -15.20 7.98
C VAL A 154 -16.26 -14.16 8.43
N VAL A 155 -15.80 -13.35 7.48
CA VAL A 155 -14.94 -12.19 7.73
C VAL A 155 -15.80 -11.00 8.07
N GLU A 156 -16.78 -10.68 7.20
CA GLU A 156 -17.67 -9.53 7.38
C GLU A 156 -19.01 -9.74 6.67
N ASN A 157 -20.06 -9.10 7.19
CA ASN A 157 -21.38 -9.06 6.60
C ASN A 157 -21.75 -7.62 6.25
N PHE A 158 -22.18 -7.39 5.00
CA PHE A 158 -22.59 -6.08 4.49
C PHE A 158 -24.08 -6.09 4.24
N GLY A 159 -24.84 -5.33 5.01
CA GLY A 159 -26.28 -5.15 4.78
C GLY A 159 -26.51 -4.43 3.45
N VAL A 160 -27.29 -5.03 2.55
CA VAL A 160 -27.48 -4.46 1.20
C VAL A 160 -28.12 -3.07 1.19
N GLY A 161 -28.84 -2.70 2.24
CA GLY A 161 -29.51 -1.39 2.35
C GLY A 161 -28.68 -0.29 3.04
N ASN A 162 -27.54 -0.61 3.68
CA ASN A 162 -26.77 0.36 4.46
C ASN A 162 -25.24 0.23 4.35
N SER A 163 -24.73 -0.90 3.90
CA SER A 163 -23.27 -1.16 3.82
C SER A 163 -22.81 -1.45 2.38
N VAL A 164 -23.73 -1.38 1.41
CA VAL A 164 -23.45 -1.50 -0.02
C VAL A 164 -23.84 -0.19 -0.68
N THR A 165 -22.96 0.39 -1.47
CA THR A 165 -23.22 1.62 -2.23
C THR A 165 -23.59 1.30 -3.68
N TYR A 166 -24.51 2.09 -4.27
CA TYR A 166 -25.06 1.88 -5.60
C TYR A 166 -24.80 3.09 -6.51
N GLY A 167 -23.57 3.26 -7.00
CA GLY A 167 -23.20 4.45 -7.76
C GLY A 167 -23.31 5.72 -6.90
N ASP A 168 -23.91 6.77 -7.45
CA ASP A 168 -24.03 8.09 -6.77
C ASP A 168 -25.35 8.27 -6.00
N SER A 169 -26.20 7.25 -5.91
CA SER A 169 -27.53 7.32 -5.27
C SER A 169 -27.98 5.97 -4.72
N ASP A 170 -29.25 5.84 -4.35
CA ASP A 170 -29.86 4.60 -3.85
C ASP A 170 -29.95 3.48 -4.90
N TYR A 171 -29.57 3.74 -6.14
CA TYR A 171 -29.52 2.77 -7.24
C TYR A 171 -28.38 3.10 -8.21
N GLY A 172 -27.88 2.08 -8.91
CA GLY A 172 -26.83 2.25 -9.94
C GLY A 172 -26.53 0.93 -10.62
N THR A 173 -25.73 0.96 -11.66
CA THR A 173 -25.30 -0.26 -12.36
C THR A 173 -24.22 -1.02 -11.60
N THR A 174 -23.62 -0.43 -10.58
CA THR A 174 -22.56 -1.07 -9.78
C THR A 174 -22.93 -1.06 -8.30
N ALA A 175 -22.92 -2.23 -7.66
CA ALA A 175 -22.97 -2.38 -6.21
C ALA A 175 -21.55 -2.52 -5.68
N THR A 176 -21.13 -1.63 -4.78
CA THR A 176 -19.79 -1.59 -4.20
C THR A 176 -19.84 -1.89 -2.70
N ILE A 177 -18.95 -2.76 -2.26
CA ILE A 177 -18.74 -3.18 -0.89
C ILE A 177 -17.34 -2.75 -0.48
N THR A 178 -17.22 -2.08 0.66
CA THR A 178 -15.92 -1.67 1.20
C THR A 178 -15.72 -2.37 2.54
N PRO A 179 -14.77 -3.32 2.62
CA PRO A 179 -14.41 -3.94 3.90
C PRO A 179 -13.98 -2.89 4.93
N THR A 180 -14.32 -3.12 6.21
CA THR A 180 -13.97 -2.19 7.31
C THR A 180 -12.50 -2.23 7.69
N ALA A 181 -11.80 -3.32 7.33
CA ALA A 181 -10.36 -3.48 7.49
C ALA A 181 -9.74 -4.03 6.19
N ASP A 182 -8.45 -3.81 6.02
CA ASP A 182 -7.70 -4.41 4.92
C ASP A 182 -7.82 -5.93 4.95
N LEU A 183 -7.96 -6.52 3.77
CA LEU A 183 -8.00 -7.97 3.60
C LEU A 183 -6.62 -8.58 3.90
N ALA A 184 -6.57 -9.79 4.42
CA ALA A 184 -5.31 -10.50 4.62
C ALA A 184 -4.64 -10.81 3.28
N GLU A 185 -3.31 -10.78 3.27
CA GLU A 185 -2.48 -11.12 2.11
C GLU A 185 -2.56 -12.63 1.80
N ASP A 186 -2.29 -13.02 0.56
CA ASP A 186 -2.27 -14.42 0.07
C ASP A 186 -3.47 -15.25 0.55
N THR A 187 -4.65 -14.66 0.48
CA THR A 187 -5.85 -15.23 1.07
C THR A 187 -6.96 -15.34 0.03
N VAL A 188 -7.54 -16.53 -0.08
CA VAL A 188 -8.72 -16.77 -0.92
C VAL A 188 -9.97 -16.31 -0.20
N TYR A 189 -10.65 -15.35 -0.78
CA TYR A 189 -11.92 -14.83 -0.31
C TYR A 189 -13.08 -15.33 -1.17
N HIS A 190 -14.20 -15.59 -0.52
CA HIS A 190 -15.46 -15.99 -1.13
C HIS A 190 -16.53 -14.94 -0.79
N LEU A 191 -17.07 -14.30 -1.82
CA LEU A 191 -18.18 -13.37 -1.69
C LEU A 191 -19.49 -14.09 -2.03
N SER A 192 -20.42 -14.13 -1.10
CA SER A 192 -21.75 -14.71 -1.27
C SER A 192 -22.84 -13.69 -0.96
N TYR A 193 -23.96 -13.81 -1.65
CA TYR A 193 -25.15 -13.00 -1.44
C TYR A 193 -26.40 -13.84 -1.67
N PRO A 194 -27.48 -13.65 -0.86
CA PRO A 194 -28.71 -14.41 -1.03
C PRO A 194 -29.45 -14.00 -2.30
N SER A 195 -30.33 -14.87 -2.78
CA SER A 195 -31.32 -14.48 -3.79
C SER A 195 -32.12 -13.29 -3.29
N GLY A 196 -32.26 -12.27 -4.12
CA GLY A 196 -32.94 -11.03 -3.74
C GLY A 196 -32.11 -10.00 -2.99
N ALA A 197 -30.79 -10.20 -2.83
CA ALA A 197 -29.89 -9.17 -2.32
C ALA A 197 -29.90 -7.91 -3.18
N PHE A 198 -29.99 -8.07 -4.49
CA PHE A 198 -30.11 -7.00 -5.47
C PHE A 198 -31.41 -7.16 -6.27
N THR A 199 -32.12 -6.05 -6.49
CA THR A 199 -33.32 -6.00 -7.31
C THR A 199 -33.18 -4.93 -8.39
N ASN A 200 -33.98 -5.02 -9.47
CA ASN A 200 -34.05 -3.92 -10.40
C ASN A 200 -34.66 -2.66 -9.73
N ILE A 201 -34.60 -1.54 -10.39
CA ILE A 201 -35.11 -0.26 -9.86
C ILE A 201 -36.59 -0.36 -9.49
N GLY A 202 -37.39 -1.09 -10.25
CA GLY A 202 -38.81 -1.36 -9.96
C GLY A 202 -39.06 -2.22 -8.71
N GLY A 203 -38.09 -3.05 -8.35
CA GLY A 203 -38.15 -3.96 -7.18
C GLY A 203 -38.92 -5.26 -7.44
N ASP A 204 -39.35 -5.51 -8.69
CA ASP A 204 -40.13 -6.67 -9.12
C ASP A 204 -39.28 -7.83 -9.67
N VAL A 205 -38.02 -7.56 -9.99
CA VAL A 205 -37.06 -8.58 -10.44
C VAL A 205 -35.88 -8.65 -9.46
N SER A 206 -35.65 -9.83 -8.92
CA SER A 206 -34.56 -10.13 -8.01
C SER A 206 -33.39 -10.80 -8.74
N TYR A 207 -32.15 -10.43 -8.39
CA TYR A 207 -30.98 -11.14 -8.84
C TYR A 207 -30.83 -12.47 -8.11
N VAL A 208 -30.75 -13.52 -8.87
CA VAL A 208 -30.44 -14.87 -8.38
C VAL A 208 -29.03 -15.20 -8.84
N GLY A 209 -28.06 -14.71 -8.10
CA GLY A 209 -26.66 -14.81 -8.48
C GLY A 209 -25.91 -15.90 -7.77
N THR A 210 -24.75 -16.19 -8.34
CA THR A 210 -23.77 -17.10 -7.76
C THR A 210 -22.69 -16.29 -7.03
N ALA A 211 -22.27 -16.82 -5.90
CA ALA A 211 -21.07 -16.37 -5.23
C ALA A 211 -19.83 -16.48 -6.14
N TYR A 212 -18.80 -15.71 -5.88
CA TYR A 212 -17.53 -15.82 -6.56
C TYR A 212 -16.35 -15.75 -5.58
N THR A 213 -15.19 -16.18 -6.04
CA THR A 213 -13.94 -16.15 -5.26
C THR A 213 -12.91 -15.26 -5.95
N PHE A 214 -12.03 -14.69 -5.15
CA PHE A 214 -10.81 -14.01 -5.59
C PHE A 214 -9.70 -14.26 -4.57
N ASN A 215 -8.45 -14.05 -4.98
CA ASN A 215 -7.28 -14.18 -4.11
C ASN A 215 -6.55 -12.85 -3.99
N THR A 216 -6.26 -12.43 -2.77
CA THR A 216 -5.40 -11.29 -2.53
C THR A 216 -3.95 -11.63 -2.89
N HIS A 217 -3.19 -10.63 -3.32
CA HIS A 217 -1.81 -10.84 -3.70
C HIS A 217 -0.93 -11.27 -2.50
N LEU A 218 0.07 -12.08 -2.78
CA LEU A 218 1.14 -12.35 -1.84
C LEU A 218 2.08 -11.13 -1.80
N VAL A 219 2.21 -10.52 -0.63
CA VAL A 219 3.18 -9.44 -0.42
C VAL A 219 4.50 -10.04 0.05
N VAL A 220 5.54 -9.85 -0.73
CA VAL A 220 6.88 -10.26 -0.37
C VAL A 220 7.80 -9.07 -0.16
N ASN A 221 8.58 -9.12 0.91
CA ASN A 221 9.58 -8.11 1.20
C ASN A 221 10.95 -8.58 0.72
N GLN A 222 11.47 -7.94 -0.31
CA GLN A 222 12.82 -8.16 -0.82
C GLN A 222 13.79 -7.19 -0.18
N MET A 223 14.91 -7.72 0.32
CA MET A 223 16.01 -6.88 0.83
C MET A 223 17.02 -6.63 -0.29
N TRP A 224 17.36 -5.37 -0.49
CA TRP A 224 18.35 -4.88 -1.42
C TRP A 224 19.48 -4.22 -0.65
N VAL A 225 20.74 -4.47 -1.06
CA VAL A 225 21.93 -4.04 -0.35
C VAL A 225 22.95 -3.42 -1.29
N TRP A 226 23.72 -2.43 -0.83
CA TRP A 226 24.80 -1.80 -1.59
C TRP A 226 25.72 -1.00 -0.66
N GLY A 227 26.78 -0.42 -1.22
CA GLY A 227 27.80 0.31 -0.48
C GLY A 227 29.01 -0.54 -0.13
N THR A 228 29.66 -0.24 0.99
CA THR A 228 30.86 -0.93 1.49
C THR A 228 30.56 -2.36 1.93
N ASN A 229 31.48 -3.28 1.64
CA ASN A 229 31.34 -4.71 1.98
C ASN A 229 32.66 -5.36 2.41
N THR A 230 33.59 -4.61 2.99
CA THR A 230 34.94 -5.11 3.28
C THR A 230 35.01 -6.19 4.37
N LYS A 231 33.95 -6.34 5.15
CA LYS A 231 33.78 -7.33 6.22
C LYS A 231 32.61 -8.30 5.98
N GLY A 232 32.05 -8.31 4.75
CA GLY A 232 30.88 -9.13 4.45
C GLY A 232 29.57 -8.55 4.99
N GLU A 233 29.54 -7.27 5.36
CA GLU A 233 28.40 -6.59 5.97
C GLU A 233 27.16 -6.53 5.09
N LEU A 234 27.28 -6.71 3.76
CA LEU A 234 26.13 -6.80 2.85
C LEU A 234 25.46 -8.19 2.83
N GLY A 235 26.10 -9.23 3.37
CA GLY A 235 25.49 -10.57 3.47
C GLY A 235 25.34 -11.32 2.13
N VAL A 236 26.12 -10.99 1.12
CA VAL A 236 26.00 -11.53 -0.25
C VAL A 236 27.09 -12.57 -0.58
N ASN A 237 27.62 -13.24 0.43
CA ASN A 237 28.63 -14.30 0.33
C ASN A 237 29.95 -13.86 -0.33
N ASN A 238 30.30 -12.59 -0.22
CA ASN A 238 31.57 -12.04 -0.65
C ASN A 238 31.91 -10.76 0.13
N THR A 239 33.03 -10.12 -0.19
CA THR A 239 33.47 -8.85 0.40
C THR A 239 33.59 -7.72 -0.63
N THR A 240 32.93 -7.84 -1.78
CA THR A 240 32.91 -6.83 -2.84
C THR A 240 31.93 -5.71 -2.48
N SER A 241 32.38 -4.46 -2.58
CA SER A 241 31.53 -3.27 -2.43
C SER A 241 30.74 -3.00 -3.70
N TYR A 242 29.50 -2.53 -3.58
CA TYR A 242 28.59 -2.28 -4.68
C TYR A 242 28.06 -0.85 -4.65
N SER A 243 28.16 -0.12 -5.75
CA SER A 243 27.64 1.27 -5.86
C SER A 243 26.21 1.36 -6.38
N SER A 244 25.57 0.23 -6.62
CA SER A 244 24.16 0.10 -7.01
C SER A 244 23.49 -0.99 -6.19
N PRO A 245 22.17 -0.90 -5.95
CA PRO A 245 21.44 -1.92 -5.21
C PRO A 245 21.53 -3.31 -5.87
N ILE A 246 21.85 -4.33 -5.07
CA ILE A 246 21.77 -5.76 -5.42
C ILE A 246 20.87 -6.49 -4.42
N GLN A 247 20.16 -7.51 -4.87
CA GLN A 247 19.24 -8.24 -4.01
C GLN A 247 19.97 -9.30 -3.16
N ILE A 248 19.68 -9.33 -1.85
CA ILE A 248 20.02 -10.46 -1.01
C ILE A 248 18.95 -11.56 -1.11
N THR A 249 19.33 -12.82 -1.11
CA THR A 249 18.39 -13.93 -1.27
C THR A 249 17.36 -14.02 -0.14
N GLY A 250 16.10 -14.31 -0.51
CA GLY A 250 14.96 -14.44 0.42
C GLY A 250 13.96 -13.29 0.28
N THR A 251 12.73 -13.58 0.63
CA THR A 251 11.57 -12.72 0.39
C THR A 251 10.78 -12.38 1.66
N THR A 252 11.32 -12.68 2.82
CA THR A 252 10.64 -12.54 4.12
C THR A 252 11.36 -11.57 5.07
N TRP A 253 12.28 -10.74 4.56
CA TRP A 253 13.03 -9.80 5.36
C TRP A 253 12.16 -8.62 5.82
N GLN A 254 12.17 -8.31 7.12
CA GLN A 254 11.46 -7.13 7.64
C GLN A 254 12.32 -5.86 7.64
N GLY A 255 13.64 -6.01 7.68
CA GLY A 255 14.61 -4.92 7.65
C GLY A 255 15.93 -5.32 8.28
N ALA A 256 16.88 -4.42 8.33
CA ALA A 256 18.20 -4.66 8.89
C ALA A 256 18.59 -3.57 9.89
N SER A 257 19.28 -3.95 10.94
CA SER A 257 19.96 -3.06 11.87
C SER A 257 21.44 -3.38 11.88
N GLY A 258 22.30 -2.39 11.88
CA GLY A 258 23.75 -2.64 11.87
C GLY A 258 24.57 -1.56 12.57
N ASP A 259 25.79 -1.95 12.92
CA ASP A 259 26.80 -1.12 13.54
C ASP A 259 27.40 -0.11 12.53
N ARG A 260 27.78 1.07 12.99
CA ARG A 260 28.14 2.23 12.15
C ARG A 260 29.61 2.51 11.94
N THR A 261 30.46 2.19 12.89
CA THR A 261 31.88 2.57 12.82
C THR A 261 32.79 1.47 13.38
N GLY A 262 33.20 0.58 12.49
CA GLY A 262 34.27 -0.39 12.78
C GLY A 262 33.78 -1.76 13.24
N GLY A 263 32.50 -1.97 13.48
CA GLY A 263 31.94 -3.27 13.85
C GLY A 263 31.29 -4.03 12.72
N SER A 264 30.79 -3.35 11.70
CA SER A 264 30.19 -3.95 10.47
C SER A 264 29.28 -5.17 10.71
N THR A 265 28.64 -5.23 11.88
CA THR A 265 27.70 -6.30 12.27
C THR A 265 26.31 -5.94 11.80
N THR A 266 25.64 -6.85 11.11
CA THR A 266 24.25 -6.68 10.67
C THR A 266 23.34 -7.72 11.31
N LEU A 267 22.18 -7.28 11.79
CA LEU A 267 21.09 -8.11 12.32
C LEU A 267 19.83 -7.88 11.48
N SER A 268 19.08 -8.92 11.22
CA SER A 268 17.78 -8.84 10.52
C SER A 268 16.80 -9.89 11.01
N VAL A 269 15.56 -9.49 11.22
CA VAL A 269 14.45 -10.39 11.56
C VAL A 269 13.66 -10.67 10.28
N LYS A 270 13.19 -11.90 10.13
CA LYS A 270 12.26 -12.30 9.08
C LYS A 270 10.82 -12.35 9.60
N THR A 271 9.86 -12.32 8.68
CA THR A 271 8.42 -12.40 9.00
C THR A 271 8.01 -13.69 9.73
N ASP A 272 8.81 -14.76 9.58
CA ASP A 272 8.65 -16.03 10.31
C ASP A 272 9.17 -15.99 11.76
N GLY A 273 9.65 -14.83 12.22
CA GLY A 273 10.21 -14.64 13.57
C GLY A 273 11.62 -15.20 13.75
N THR A 274 12.34 -15.57 12.69
CA THR A 274 13.75 -15.95 12.76
C THR A 274 14.66 -14.73 12.74
N LEU A 275 15.73 -14.75 13.54
CA LEU A 275 16.76 -13.70 13.61
C LEU A 275 18.04 -14.18 12.93
N TRP A 276 18.60 -13.34 12.08
CA TRP A 276 19.79 -13.61 11.29
C TRP A 276 20.85 -12.53 11.52
N ALA A 277 22.13 -12.94 11.47
CA ALA A 277 23.29 -12.06 11.67
C ALA A 277 24.38 -12.34 10.64
N TRP A 278 25.14 -11.29 10.26
CA TRP A 278 26.32 -11.42 9.39
C TRP A 278 27.24 -10.20 9.54
N GLY A 279 28.39 -10.24 8.86
CA GLY A 279 29.44 -9.23 8.96
C GLY A 279 30.48 -9.56 10.02
N GLU A 280 31.06 -8.53 10.63
CA GLU A 280 32.14 -8.64 11.60
C GLU A 280 31.69 -9.24 12.94
N ASN A 281 32.58 -10.00 13.61
CA ASN A 281 32.25 -10.74 14.84
C ASN A 281 33.36 -10.77 15.90
N GLN A 282 34.21 -9.77 15.94
CA GLN A 282 35.39 -9.79 16.88
C GLN A 282 34.98 -9.86 18.37
N THR A 283 33.79 -9.34 18.70
CA THR A 283 33.28 -9.34 20.09
C THR A 283 32.19 -10.39 20.34
N GLY A 284 31.91 -11.25 19.37
CA GLY A 284 30.81 -12.21 19.45
C GLY A 284 29.45 -11.62 19.14
N ALA A 285 29.38 -10.45 18.48
CA ALA A 285 28.13 -9.73 18.20
C ALA A 285 27.19 -10.46 17.25
N LEU A 286 27.64 -11.49 16.52
CA LEU A 286 26.76 -12.33 15.69
C LEU A 286 26.01 -13.41 16.49
N GLY A 287 26.24 -13.53 17.80
CA GLY A 287 25.48 -14.43 18.68
C GLY A 287 25.69 -15.93 18.45
N GLN A 288 26.77 -16.33 17.75
CA GLN A 288 27.03 -17.70 17.30
C GLN A 288 27.93 -18.50 18.25
N ASN A 289 28.15 -18.03 19.49
CA ASN A 289 29.10 -18.60 20.45
C ASN A 289 30.54 -18.71 19.91
N ASN A 290 30.90 -17.86 18.97
CA ASN A 290 32.23 -17.76 18.37
C ASN A 290 32.55 -16.32 17.97
N LYS A 291 33.72 -16.11 17.34
CA LYS A 291 34.15 -14.82 16.81
C LYS A 291 34.45 -14.86 15.29
N THR A 292 33.85 -15.82 14.58
CA THR A 292 34.02 -16.00 13.14
C THR A 292 33.20 -14.93 12.38
N VAL A 293 33.83 -14.30 11.40
CA VAL A 293 33.17 -13.36 10.45
C VAL A 293 32.35 -14.17 9.45
N TYR A 294 31.12 -13.73 9.16
CA TYR A 294 30.24 -14.36 8.18
C TYR A 294 29.84 -13.34 7.12
N SER A 295 30.14 -13.63 5.85
CA SER A 295 29.71 -12.80 4.71
C SER A 295 28.34 -13.21 4.13
N SER A 296 27.70 -14.18 4.74
CA SER A 296 26.31 -14.61 4.47
C SER A 296 25.51 -14.63 5.75
N PRO A 297 24.19 -14.40 5.70
CA PRO A 297 23.34 -14.50 6.87
C PRO A 297 23.45 -15.88 7.56
N VAL A 298 23.69 -15.87 8.88
CA VAL A 298 23.61 -17.05 9.75
C VAL A 298 22.52 -16.85 10.78
N GLN A 299 21.73 -17.89 11.02
CA GLN A 299 20.60 -17.80 11.95
C GLN A 299 21.09 -17.81 13.41
N ILE A 300 20.55 -16.88 14.21
CA ILE A 300 20.69 -16.91 15.67
C ILE A 300 19.64 -17.90 16.22
N PRO A 301 20.02 -18.81 17.14
CA PRO A 301 19.08 -19.80 17.66
C PRO A 301 17.81 -19.19 18.27
N GLY A 302 16.69 -19.85 18.07
CA GLY A 302 15.38 -19.44 18.57
C GLY A 302 14.48 -18.84 17.48
N THR A 303 13.22 -18.74 17.84
CA THR A 303 12.14 -18.18 17.01
C THR A 303 11.39 -17.12 17.82
N ASN A 304 10.38 -16.52 17.22
CA ASN A 304 9.56 -15.46 17.82
C ASN A 304 10.35 -14.15 18.12
N TRP A 305 11.43 -13.91 17.39
CA TRP A 305 12.09 -12.62 17.42
C TRP A 305 11.19 -11.58 16.74
N LYS A 306 10.95 -10.47 17.45
CA LYS A 306 10.13 -9.36 16.96
C LYS A 306 10.99 -8.25 16.36
N GLN A 307 12.06 -7.87 17.08
CA GLN A 307 12.91 -6.73 16.76
C GLN A 307 14.34 -6.99 17.17
N ALA A 308 15.29 -6.50 16.37
CA ALA A 308 16.69 -6.50 16.73
C ALA A 308 17.31 -5.12 16.49
N SER A 309 18.31 -4.75 17.29
CA SER A 309 19.09 -3.54 17.12
C SER A 309 20.57 -3.85 17.35
N SER A 310 21.43 -3.38 16.45
CA SER A 310 22.89 -3.42 16.60
C SER A 310 23.40 -2.02 16.90
N GLY A 311 24.14 -1.88 17.99
CA GLY A 311 24.75 -0.62 18.39
C GLY A 311 26.16 -0.46 17.81
N HIS A 312 26.66 0.76 17.86
CA HIS A 312 28.02 1.10 17.51
C HIS A 312 29.02 0.30 18.36
N ILE A 313 30.04 -0.28 17.81
CA ILE A 313 31.02 -1.13 18.48
C ILE A 313 30.45 -2.51 18.92
N ALA A 314 29.62 -3.12 18.07
CA ALA A 314 29.22 -4.53 18.17
C ALA A 314 28.46 -4.92 19.47
N ILE A 315 27.49 -4.11 19.85
CA ILE A 315 26.44 -4.47 20.79
C ILE A 315 25.25 -5.01 19.97
N SER A 316 24.73 -6.16 20.34
CA SER A 316 23.54 -6.75 19.74
C SER A 316 22.47 -6.96 20.79
N ILE A 317 21.25 -6.54 20.48
CA ILE A 317 20.11 -6.66 21.40
C ILE A 317 18.85 -6.97 20.60
N ALA A 318 17.95 -7.80 21.13
CA ALA A 318 16.74 -8.18 20.44
C ALA A 318 15.58 -8.48 21.41
N VAL A 319 14.38 -8.15 20.97
CA VAL A 319 13.11 -8.40 21.68
C VAL A 319 12.36 -9.52 20.95
N LYS A 320 11.77 -10.42 21.73
CA LYS A 320 10.84 -11.45 21.25
C LYS A 320 9.38 -11.00 21.36
N THR A 321 8.51 -11.64 20.64
CA THR A 321 7.05 -11.37 20.64
C THR A 321 6.40 -11.57 22.01
N ASN A 322 6.99 -12.42 22.87
CA ASN A 322 6.54 -12.63 24.25
C ASN A 322 7.08 -11.56 25.24
N GLY A 323 7.80 -10.53 24.75
CA GLY A 323 8.34 -9.45 25.56
C GLY A 323 9.67 -9.78 26.27
N GLU A 324 10.31 -10.91 25.99
CA GLU A 324 11.67 -11.19 26.46
C GLU A 324 12.70 -10.32 25.72
N LEU A 325 13.66 -9.76 26.45
CA LEU A 325 14.78 -8.99 25.91
C LEU A 325 16.09 -9.75 26.08
N TRP A 326 16.89 -9.83 25.02
CA TRP A 326 18.14 -10.57 24.96
C TRP A 326 19.25 -9.67 24.42
N ALA A 327 20.47 -9.77 25.00
CA ALA A 327 21.62 -8.97 24.60
C ALA A 327 22.89 -9.82 24.52
N TRP A 328 23.82 -9.44 23.63
CA TRP A 328 25.13 -10.09 23.46
C TRP A 328 26.12 -9.14 22.76
N GLY A 329 27.36 -9.56 22.61
CA GLY A 329 28.43 -8.76 22.06
C GLY A 329 29.25 -8.03 23.14
N ARG A 330 29.67 -6.81 22.84
CA ARG A 330 30.50 -5.98 23.70
C ARG A 330 29.76 -5.45 24.92
N ASN A 331 30.43 -5.41 26.09
CA ASN A 331 29.83 -4.99 27.37
C ASN A 331 30.71 -4.06 28.22
N ASN A 332 31.65 -3.30 27.66
CA ASN A 332 32.62 -2.55 28.44
C ASN A 332 32.02 -1.54 29.43
N ASN A 333 30.87 -0.92 29.10
CA ASN A 333 30.20 0.06 29.96
C ASN A 333 28.82 -0.45 30.46
N GLY A 334 28.59 -1.77 30.40
CA GLY A 334 27.36 -2.39 30.87
C GLY A 334 26.16 -2.33 29.92
N PRO A 335 26.28 -2.05 28.60
CA PRO A 335 25.13 -1.94 27.71
C PRO A 335 24.36 -3.25 27.52
N LEU A 336 24.89 -4.41 27.91
CA LEU A 336 24.15 -5.67 27.88
C LEU A 336 23.14 -5.82 29.03
N GLY A 337 23.08 -4.88 29.99
CA GLY A 337 22.04 -4.84 31.02
C GLY A 337 22.13 -5.98 32.07
N GLN A 338 23.26 -6.65 32.20
CA GLN A 338 23.46 -7.85 33.02
C GLN A 338 23.99 -7.57 34.42
N ASN A 339 23.99 -6.30 34.88
CA ASN A 339 24.61 -5.86 36.13
C ASN A 339 26.12 -6.20 36.23
N ASN A 340 26.79 -6.30 35.08
CA ASN A 340 28.21 -6.54 34.96
C ASN A 340 28.75 -5.97 33.63
N THR A 341 30.07 -6.17 33.37
CA THR A 341 30.73 -5.74 32.13
C THR A 341 31.32 -6.91 31.33
N VAL A 342 30.83 -8.13 31.56
CA VAL A 342 31.27 -9.35 30.85
C VAL A 342 30.69 -9.37 29.44
N GLN A 343 31.55 -9.67 28.45
CA GLN A 343 31.13 -9.86 27.05
C GLN A 343 30.54 -11.25 26.84
N TYR A 344 29.49 -11.34 26.03
CA TYR A 344 28.83 -12.61 25.71
C TYR A 344 28.77 -12.80 24.18
N SER A 345 29.20 -13.95 23.69
CA SER A 345 29.13 -14.32 22.26
C SER A 345 27.87 -15.11 21.89
N SER A 346 26.99 -15.29 22.87
CA SER A 346 25.64 -15.87 22.69
C SER A 346 24.60 -14.96 23.35
N PRO A 347 23.36 -14.92 22.89
CA PRO A 347 22.30 -14.16 23.55
C PRO A 347 22.13 -14.53 25.03
N VAL A 348 22.11 -13.52 25.92
CA VAL A 348 21.75 -13.63 27.33
C VAL A 348 20.54 -12.79 27.63
N GLN A 349 19.61 -13.32 28.43
CA GLN A 349 18.35 -12.65 28.71
C GLN A 349 18.54 -11.51 29.73
N ILE A 350 17.95 -10.35 29.44
CA ILE A 350 17.75 -9.27 30.40
C ILE A 350 16.44 -9.54 31.16
N PRO A 351 16.42 -9.44 32.52
CA PRO A 351 15.22 -9.76 33.28
C PRO A 351 13.96 -8.98 32.86
N GLY A 352 12.82 -9.67 32.87
CA GLY A 352 11.50 -9.14 32.52
C GLY A 352 10.97 -9.64 31.17
N THR A 353 9.65 -9.57 31.04
CA THR A 353 8.92 -10.08 29.85
C THR A 353 7.89 -9.05 29.33
N THR A 354 8.09 -7.78 29.61
CA THR A 354 7.22 -6.68 29.18
C THR A 354 7.90 -5.71 28.23
N TRP A 355 9.07 -6.09 27.67
CA TRP A 355 9.79 -5.26 26.73
C TRP A 355 9.04 -5.20 25.39
N ARG A 356 8.83 -3.98 24.87
CA ARG A 356 8.12 -3.73 23.61
C ARG A 356 9.07 -3.46 22.46
N SER A 357 10.05 -2.58 22.67
CA SER A 357 11.01 -2.18 21.64
C SER A 357 12.34 -1.76 22.28
N VAL A 358 13.42 -1.81 21.49
CA VAL A 358 14.78 -1.52 21.95
C VAL A 358 15.61 -0.85 20.85
N CYS A 359 16.48 0.06 21.24
CA CYS A 359 17.51 0.66 20.38
C CYS A 359 18.87 0.63 21.10
N ALA A 360 19.90 0.14 20.43
CA ALA A 360 21.26 0.12 20.91
C ALA A 360 22.06 1.30 20.32
N GLY A 361 22.78 2.03 21.16
CA GLY A 361 23.65 3.14 20.80
C GLY A 361 25.14 2.76 20.78
N THR A 362 26.01 3.74 21.02
CA THR A 362 27.48 3.53 21.08
C THR A 362 27.86 2.58 22.21
N ASN A 363 27.43 2.90 23.40
CA ASN A 363 27.71 2.11 24.63
C ASN A 363 26.50 2.16 25.59
N HIS A 364 25.33 2.50 25.11
CA HIS A 364 24.10 2.56 25.91
C HIS A 364 22.92 2.02 25.11
N VAL A 365 21.85 1.76 25.80
CA VAL A 365 20.62 1.22 25.25
C VAL A 365 19.43 2.03 25.77
N ILE A 366 18.42 2.20 24.93
CA ILE A 366 17.09 2.68 25.31
C ILE A 366 16.08 1.62 24.92
N ALA A 367 15.08 1.40 25.77
CA ALA A 367 13.98 0.47 25.52
C ALA A 367 12.67 1.02 26.08
N THR A 368 11.58 0.58 25.48
CA THR A 368 10.22 0.80 26.03
C THR A 368 9.61 -0.51 26.48
N LYS A 369 8.76 -0.44 27.48
CA LYS A 369 7.90 -1.55 27.90
C LYS A 369 6.47 -1.40 27.37
N THR A 370 5.70 -2.46 27.46
CA THR A 370 4.29 -2.50 27.01
C THR A 370 3.38 -1.55 27.81
N ASP A 371 3.79 -1.17 29.02
CA ASP A 371 3.11 -0.17 29.84
C ASP A 371 3.43 1.28 29.45
N GLY A 372 4.20 1.48 28.36
CA GLY A 372 4.60 2.79 27.85
C GLY A 372 5.75 3.45 28.62
N THR A 373 6.39 2.79 29.58
CA THR A 373 7.55 3.32 30.30
C THR A 373 8.81 3.28 29.45
N LEU A 374 9.71 4.26 29.62
CA LEU A 374 10.99 4.39 28.93
C LEU A 374 12.15 4.02 29.87
N TRP A 375 13.10 3.24 29.39
CA TRP A 375 14.22 2.70 30.16
C TRP A 375 15.56 2.91 29.42
N SER A 376 16.64 3.08 30.18
CA SER A 376 18.00 3.20 29.62
C SER A 376 19.04 2.53 30.51
N TRP A 377 20.20 2.16 29.96
CA TRP A 377 21.37 1.63 30.68
C TRP A 377 22.62 1.68 29.79
N GLY A 378 23.77 1.49 30.39
CA GLY A 378 25.07 1.56 29.74
C GLY A 378 25.88 2.78 30.18
N GLN A 379 26.66 3.35 29.27
CA GLN A 379 27.46 4.55 29.46
C GLN A 379 26.56 5.78 29.65
N ASN A 380 27.01 6.72 30.52
CA ASN A 380 26.26 7.94 30.80
C ASN A 380 27.11 9.22 30.78
N ASP A 381 28.11 9.26 29.97
CA ASP A 381 28.82 10.52 29.73
C ASP A 381 27.86 11.54 29.11
N GLU A 382 27.93 12.80 29.48
CA GLU A 382 27.08 13.89 28.95
C GLU A 382 25.55 13.71 29.19
N GLY A 383 25.12 12.82 30.11
CA GLY A 383 23.73 12.62 30.50
C GLY A 383 22.91 11.82 29.50
N ILE A 384 23.53 10.96 28.69
CA ILE A 384 22.85 10.22 27.60
C ILE A 384 21.81 9.21 28.12
N LEU A 385 21.85 8.78 29.38
CA LEU A 385 20.82 7.91 29.94
C LEU A 385 19.53 8.64 30.33
N GLY A 386 19.52 9.99 30.40
CA GLY A 386 18.30 10.77 30.59
C GLY A 386 17.70 10.75 32.01
N TYR A 387 18.35 10.14 33.01
CA TYR A 387 17.82 10.03 34.37
C TYR A 387 18.39 11.07 35.38
N GLY A 388 19.26 11.99 34.91
CA GLY A 388 19.84 13.09 35.70
C GLY A 388 21.31 12.87 36.10
N PRO A 389 21.67 11.91 36.97
CA PRO A 389 23.06 11.64 37.33
C PRO A 389 23.92 11.17 36.14
N LEU A 390 25.24 11.42 36.21
CA LEU A 390 26.19 11.09 35.11
C LEU A 390 26.97 9.76 35.34
N ALA A 391 26.40 8.83 36.11
CA ALA A 391 27.03 7.53 36.35
C ALA A 391 26.59 6.48 35.30
N ASN A 392 27.55 5.63 34.88
CA ASN A 392 27.26 4.45 34.07
C ASN A 392 26.43 3.44 34.86
N ILE A 393 25.46 2.81 34.22
CA ILE A 393 24.55 1.83 34.82
C ILE A 393 24.49 0.58 33.97
N SER A 394 24.85 -0.58 34.55
CA SER A 394 24.88 -1.87 33.85
C SER A 394 23.59 -2.69 34.00
N SER A 395 22.51 -2.09 34.48
CA SER A 395 21.16 -2.67 34.58
C SER A 395 20.14 -1.66 34.08
N PRO A 396 18.99 -2.07 33.50
CA PRO A 396 17.94 -1.15 33.09
C PRO A 396 17.45 -0.23 34.23
N ILE A 397 17.41 1.10 33.97
CA ILE A 397 16.82 2.11 34.86
C ILE A 397 15.72 2.86 34.11
N GLN A 398 14.62 3.16 34.79
CA GLN A 398 13.50 3.91 34.18
C GLN A 398 13.84 5.40 34.08
N ILE A 399 13.49 6.01 32.94
CA ILE A 399 13.60 7.45 32.70
C ILE A 399 12.27 8.10 33.09
N GLY A 400 12.28 8.91 34.15
CA GLY A 400 11.07 9.57 34.63
C GLY A 400 9.97 8.60 35.10
N SER A 401 8.73 9.09 35.11
CA SER A 401 7.55 8.32 35.53
C SER A 401 6.48 8.21 34.44
N ASP A 402 6.74 8.77 33.26
CA ASP A 402 5.77 8.82 32.17
C ASP A 402 5.54 7.42 31.58
N THR A 403 4.31 7.17 31.13
CA THR A 403 3.86 5.86 30.60
C THR A 403 3.27 5.98 29.19
N ASP A 404 3.60 7.02 28.46
CA ASP A 404 3.05 7.38 27.17
C ASP A 404 4.08 7.41 26.03
N TRP A 405 5.28 6.82 26.23
CA TRP A 405 6.31 6.73 25.22
C TRP A 405 5.98 5.69 24.15
N THR A 406 6.03 6.12 22.87
CA THR A 406 5.69 5.25 21.71
C THR A 406 6.90 4.85 20.90
N ARG A 407 7.73 5.82 20.52
CA ARG A 407 8.90 5.64 19.64
C ARG A 407 10.13 6.22 20.30
N HIS A 408 11.28 5.62 20.04
CA HIS A 408 12.57 6.13 20.51
C HIS A 408 13.68 5.78 19.54
N VAL A 409 14.73 6.58 19.54
CA VAL A 409 15.93 6.37 18.72
C VAL A 409 17.17 6.90 19.45
N ILE A 410 18.31 6.32 19.13
CA ILE A 410 19.62 6.79 19.56
C ILE A 410 20.37 7.38 18.37
N ALA A 411 20.89 8.59 18.51
CA ALA A 411 21.72 9.27 17.53
C ALA A 411 23.08 9.61 18.12
N GLY A 412 23.99 8.66 18.07
CA GLY A 412 25.31 8.77 18.74
C GLY A 412 25.19 8.78 20.24
N ASP A 413 25.57 9.90 20.84
CA ASP A 413 25.45 10.20 22.27
C ASP A 413 24.23 11.10 22.56
N ALA A 414 23.29 11.20 21.65
CA ALA A 414 22.02 11.91 21.79
C ALA A 414 20.84 10.95 21.55
N ASN A 415 19.73 11.26 22.16
CA ASN A 415 18.53 10.42 22.12
C ASN A 415 17.30 11.24 21.78
N ALA A 416 16.32 10.58 21.21
CA ALA A 416 14.99 11.15 20.97
C ALA A 416 13.89 10.13 21.24
N ALA A 417 12.74 10.60 21.71
CA ALA A 417 11.54 9.79 21.86
C ALA A 417 10.26 10.62 21.59
N ILE A 418 9.24 9.95 21.09
CA ILE A 418 7.92 10.53 20.82
C ILE A 418 6.92 9.92 21.79
N LYS A 419 6.02 10.75 22.31
CA LYS A 419 4.89 10.36 23.14
C LYS A 419 3.61 10.15 22.31
N THR A 420 2.61 9.54 22.91
CA THR A 420 1.28 9.29 22.27
C THR A 420 0.56 10.56 21.85
N ASP A 421 0.86 11.69 22.48
CA ASP A 421 0.32 13.01 22.16
C ASP A 421 1.04 13.70 20.99
N GLY A 422 2.00 13.02 20.35
CA GLY A 422 2.80 13.55 19.24
C GLY A 422 3.89 14.55 19.67
N THR A 423 4.22 14.68 20.95
CA THR A 423 5.35 15.49 21.42
C THR A 423 6.67 14.74 21.23
N LEU A 424 7.70 15.46 20.77
CA LEU A 424 9.07 14.96 20.60
C LEU A 424 9.97 15.46 21.71
N TRP A 425 10.74 14.57 22.30
CA TRP A 425 11.66 14.84 23.39
C TRP A 425 13.07 14.37 23.05
N THR A 426 14.08 15.18 23.41
CA THR A 426 15.50 14.88 23.13
C THR A 426 16.36 15.10 24.37
N TRP A 427 17.46 14.33 24.52
CA TRP A 427 18.41 14.46 25.61
C TRP A 427 19.78 13.84 25.23
N GLY A 428 20.78 14.01 26.12
CA GLY A 428 22.16 13.60 25.91
C GLY A 428 23.00 14.73 25.33
N LYS A 429 23.91 14.40 24.43
CA LYS A 429 24.84 15.33 23.79
C LYS A 429 24.14 16.30 22.85
N GLY A 430 24.43 17.60 23.00
CA GLY A 430 23.82 18.66 22.21
C GLY A 430 24.82 19.65 21.60
N SER A 431 26.13 19.36 21.65
CA SER A 431 27.16 20.30 21.21
C SER A 431 27.11 20.68 19.73
N ASP A 432 26.56 19.83 18.89
CA ASP A 432 26.43 20.06 17.45
C ASP A 432 25.00 20.49 17.02
N GLY A 433 24.13 20.83 18.00
CA GLY A 433 22.74 21.19 17.76
C GLY A 433 21.80 20.01 17.54
N GLN A 434 22.29 18.77 17.70
CA GLN A 434 21.54 17.53 17.40
C GLN A 434 20.33 17.28 18.30
N LEU A 435 20.13 18.05 19.37
CA LEU A 435 18.92 17.98 20.20
C LEU A 435 17.74 18.80 19.65
N GLY A 436 17.96 19.70 18.68
CA GLY A 436 16.88 20.50 18.08
C GLY A 436 16.23 21.55 19.02
N LEU A 437 16.90 21.90 20.13
CA LEU A 437 16.36 22.75 21.20
C LEU A 437 16.77 24.22 21.08
N ASN A 438 17.22 24.65 19.89
CA ASN A 438 17.76 25.99 19.62
C ASN A 438 18.98 26.34 20.49
N VAL A 439 19.71 25.34 20.95
CA VAL A 439 20.92 25.47 21.77
C VAL A 439 22.01 24.56 21.21
N GLY A 440 23.23 25.05 21.10
CA GLY A 440 24.39 24.30 20.67
C GLY A 440 25.62 24.62 21.54
N GLY A 441 26.77 24.06 21.17
CA GLY A 441 28.02 24.23 21.91
C GLY A 441 28.07 23.49 23.24
N PRO A 442 29.05 23.78 24.12
CA PRO A 442 29.23 23.05 25.38
C PRO A 442 28.03 23.08 26.34
N GLY A 443 27.15 24.09 26.23
CA GLY A 443 25.94 24.22 27.03
C GLY A 443 24.71 23.50 26.45
N GLY A 444 24.85 22.82 25.33
CA GLY A 444 23.74 22.15 24.62
C GLY A 444 23.32 20.80 25.20
N HIS A 445 24.12 20.20 26.10
CA HIS A 445 23.83 18.89 26.71
C HIS A 445 22.60 18.92 27.62
N ARG A 446 21.84 17.83 27.64
CA ARG A 446 20.66 17.63 28.51
C ARG A 446 20.72 16.26 29.15
N SER A 447 20.75 16.20 30.46
CA SER A 447 20.75 14.94 31.24
C SER A 447 19.35 14.42 31.58
N SER A 448 18.30 15.06 31.03
CA SER A 448 16.89 14.64 31.13
C SER A 448 16.18 15.01 29.83
N PRO A 449 15.12 14.30 29.44
CA PRO A 449 14.33 14.63 28.26
C PRO A 449 13.83 16.08 28.27
N CYS A 450 14.05 16.79 27.15
CA CYS A 450 13.56 18.16 26.89
C CYS A 450 12.74 18.14 25.62
N GLN A 451 11.60 18.84 25.64
CA GLN A 451 10.68 18.85 24.51
C GLN A 451 11.22 19.72 23.35
N VAL A 452 11.20 19.17 22.14
CA VAL A 452 11.37 19.91 20.88
C VAL A 452 10.01 20.53 20.53
N PRO A 453 9.97 21.81 20.08
CA PRO A 453 8.69 22.46 19.76
C PRO A 453 7.85 21.68 18.73
N GLY A 454 6.54 21.61 18.92
CA GLY A 454 5.57 20.92 18.08
C GLY A 454 4.94 19.71 18.77
N THR A 455 3.77 19.31 18.27
CA THR A 455 2.92 18.23 18.85
C THR A 455 2.38 17.27 17.78
N THR A 456 2.94 17.30 16.57
CA THR A 456 2.48 16.47 15.44
C THR A 456 3.58 15.52 14.94
N TRP A 457 4.57 15.23 15.78
CA TRP A 457 5.65 14.31 15.43
C TRP A 457 5.17 12.86 15.42
N SER A 458 5.45 12.15 14.33
CA SER A 458 4.96 10.79 14.11
C SER A 458 6.08 9.77 13.90
N SER A 459 7.24 10.18 13.37
CA SER A 459 8.36 9.28 13.10
C SER A 459 9.70 9.95 13.37
N LEU A 460 10.71 9.14 13.68
CA LEU A 460 12.09 9.55 13.95
C LEU A 460 13.05 8.87 12.98
N THR A 461 14.22 9.46 12.75
CA THR A 461 15.32 8.79 12.04
C THR A 461 15.63 7.44 12.65
N GLY A 462 15.58 6.37 11.84
CA GLY A 462 15.92 5.03 12.32
C GLY A 462 14.77 4.27 13.00
N THR A 463 13.60 4.87 13.18
CA THR A 463 12.41 4.15 13.62
C THR A 463 11.57 3.79 12.40
N PHE A 464 11.43 2.52 12.13
CA PHE A 464 10.54 2.02 11.10
C PHE A 464 9.68 0.94 11.73
N ASP A 465 8.39 1.18 11.75
CA ASP A 465 7.44 0.28 12.36
C ASP A 465 7.90 -0.27 13.75
N GLU A 466 7.11 -0.97 14.51
CA GLU A 466 7.52 -1.52 15.80
C GLU A 466 8.61 -2.61 15.72
N ASN A 467 8.96 -3.03 14.48
CA ASN A 467 9.81 -4.20 14.25
C ASN A 467 11.28 -3.88 13.99
N ILE A 468 11.65 -2.62 13.74
CA ILE A 468 13.04 -2.24 13.44
C ILE A 468 13.40 -0.95 14.15
N SER A 469 14.52 -0.96 14.84
CA SER A 469 15.16 0.24 15.37
C SER A 469 16.60 0.25 14.92
N THR A 470 16.96 1.25 14.12
CA THR A 470 18.35 1.47 13.75
C THR A 470 18.92 2.62 14.55
N TYR A 471 20.19 2.53 14.86
CA TYR A 471 20.94 3.61 15.44
C TYR A 471 21.01 4.79 14.45
N ALA A 472 20.55 5.98 14.82
CA ALA A 472 20.63 7.18 13.99
C ALA A 472 22.02 7.85 14.01
N ALA A 473 22.23 8.92 13.25
CA ALA A 473 23.51 9.61 13.04
C ALA A 473 24.19 10.09 14.34
N TYR A 474 25.51 10.23 14.32
CA TYR A 474 26.27 10.66 15.50
C TYR A 474 26.03 12.13 15.89
N ARG A 475 25.73 13.02 14.91
CA ARG A 475 25.70 14.47 15.11
C ARG A 475 24.46 15.16 14.52
N HIS A 476 23.52 14.43 13.97
CA HIS A 476 22.30 15.00 13.37
C HIS A 476 21.12 14.05 13.56
N MET A 477 19.95 14.60 13.53
CA MET A 477 18.68 13.91 13.65
C MET A 477 17.68 14.41 12.62
N GLY A 478 16.60 13.67 12.44
CA GLY A 478 15.43 14.09 11.71
C GLY A 478 14.18 13.43 12.25
N ALA A 479 13.04 14.03 11.94
CA ALA A 479 11.72 13.52 12.28
C ALA A 479 10.70 13.90 11.21
N ILE A 480 9.62 13.14 11.15
CA ILE A 480 8.50 13.38 10.24
C ILE A 480 7.27 13.70 11.08
N GLN A 481 6.49 14.67 10.64
CA GLN A 481 5.19 15.01 11.22
C GLN A 481 4.07 14.17 10.57
N THR A 482 2.89 14.18 11.17
CA THR A 482 1.72 13.42 10.71
C THR A 482 1.24 13.80 9.30
N ASP A 483 1.58 15.00 8.83
CA ASP A 483 1.30 15.47 7.47
C ASP A 483 2.34 15.04 6.42
N GLY A 484 3.36 14.28 6.83
CA GLY A 484 4.47 13.86 5.97
C GLY A 484 5.59 14.88 5.82
N SER A 485 5.53 16.03 6.49
CA SER A 485 6.61 17.01 6.50
C SER A 485 7.82 16.48 7.26
N MET A 486 8.99 16.46 6.60
CA MET A 486 10.24 16.01 7.19
C MET A 486 11.08 17.20 7.66
N TYR A 487 11.63 17.08 8.86
CA TYR A 487 12.52 18.05 9.46
C TYR A 487 13.85 17.40 9.87
N VAL A 488 14.94 18.15 9.72
CA VAL A 488 16.31 17.73 10.04
C VAL A 488 17.02 18.80 10.86
N TRP A 489 17.97 18.38 11.71
CA TRP A 489 18.80 19.29 12.51
C TRP A 489 20.12 18.65 12.95
N GLY A 490 21.03 19.45 13.47
CA GLY A 490 22.37 19.03 13.88
C GLY A 490 23.45 19.49 12.90
N TYR A 491 24.53 18.72 12.77
CA TYR A 491 25.73 19.06 12.00
C TYR A 491 25.61 18.69 10.53
N ASN A 492 26.02 19.60 9.61
CA ASN A 492 25.85 19.49 8.15
C ASN A 492 27.17 19.42 7.36
N ALA A 493 28.26 18.90 7.92
CA ALA A 493 29.58 18.97 7.28
C ALA A 493 29.66 18.32 5.88
N ASN A 494 28.84 17.32 5.60
CA ASN A 494 28.89 16.55 4.36
C ASN A 494 27.62 16.73 3.50
N GLY A 495 26.83 17.78 3.75
CA GLY A 495 25.53 17.94 3.13
C GLY A 495 24.49 16.92 3.60
N ASN A 496 24.75 16.27 4.73
CA ASN A 496 23.95 15.17 5.26
C ASN A 496 22.55 15.59 5.73
N LEU A 497 22.26 16.88 5.87
CA LEU A 497 20.92 17.38 6.16
C LEU A 497 20.06 17.58 4.90
N GLY A 498 20.63 17.46 3.69
CA GLY A 498 19.86 17.57 2.45
C GLY A 498 19.36 18.99 2.11
N LEU A 499 19.97 20.02 2.70
CA LEU A 499 19.54 21.42 2.59
C LEU A 499 20.19 22.18 1.42
N GLY A 500 20.88 21.47 0.49
CA GLY A 500 21.53 22.06 -0.68
C GLY A 500 22.90 22.68 -0.40
N SER A 501 23.35 22.73 0.85
CA SER A 501 24.66 23.28 1.26
C SER A 501 25.59 22.20 1.82
N ILE A 502 26.88 22.41 1.69
CA ILE A 502 27.93 21.66 2.36
C ILE A 502 28.74 22.67 3.16
N GLY A 503 28.85 22.45 4.48
CA GLY A 503 29.60 23.38 5.35
C GLY A 503 29.67 22.86 6.77
N THR A 504 30.30 23.65 7.64
CA THR A 504 30.42 23.34 9.07
C THR A 504 29.25 23.87 9.90
N GLU A 505 28.15 24.22 9.24
CA GLU A 505 26.96 24.75 9.88
C GLU A 505 26.35 23.69 10.82
N ARG A 506 25.85 24.22 11.93
CA ARG A 506 25.12 23.46 12.95
C ARG A 506 23.73 24.06 13.09
N TYR A 507 22.75 23.29 12.77
CA TYR A 507 21.34 23.68 12.88
C TYR A 507 20.79 23.15 14.20
N SER A 508 20.61 24.03 15.16
CA SER A 508 20.12 23.67 16.49
C SER A 508 18.59 23.68 16.63
N SER A 509 17.88 23.94 15.55
CA SER A 509 16.42 23.86 15.44
C SER A 509 16.03 23.04 14.22
N PRO A 510 14.87 22.35 14.23
CA PRO A 510 14.36 21.63 13.08
C PRO A 510 14.19 22.51 11.84
N ILE A 511 14.71 22.07 10.69
CA ILE A 511 14.57 22.72 9.37
C ILE A 511 13.89 21.74 8.43
N GLN A 512 12.88 22.19 7.69
CA GLN A 512 12.11 21.37 6.79
C GLN A 512 12.90 21.01 5.51
N VAL A 513 12.86 19.74 5.12
CA VAL A 513 13.31 19.24 3.82
C VAL A 513 12.08 19.10 2.92
N PRO A 514 12.05 19.72 1.72
CA PRO A 514 10.88 19.73 0.85
C PRO A 514 10.41 18.31 0.44
N GLY A 515 9.10 18.11 0.37
CA GLY A 515 8.45 16.87 -0.05
C GLY A 515 7.57 16.25 1.04
N THR A 516 6.85 15.20 0.68
CA THR A 516 6.05 14.37 1.60
C THR A 516 6.73 13.02 1.78
N TRP A 517 7.02 12.69 3.02
CA TRP A 517 7.88 11.57 3.39
C TRP A 517 7.15 10.59 4.30
N SER A 518 7.33 9.30 4.05
CA SER A 518 6.78 8.22 4.87
C SER A 518 7.82 7.62 5.83
N ASN A 519 9.11 7.70 5.47
CA ASN A 519 10.20 7.15 6.26
C ASN A 519 11.44 8.03 6.16
N ILE A 520 12.25 8.03 7.23
CA ILE A 520 13.56 8.69 7.28
C ILE A 520 14.55 7.83 8.07
N THR A 521 15.77 7.71 7.57
CA THR A 521 16.88 7.15 8.32
C THR A 521 18.13 7.99 8.18
N SER A 522 19.04 7.87 9.13
CA SER A 522 20.30 8.61 9.09
C SER A 522 21.48 7.71 9.47
N ALA A 523 22.61 7.98 8.87
CA ALA A 523 23.90 7.41 9.21
C ALA A 523 24.88 8.51 9.59
N ASN A 524 26.13 8.15 9.81
CA ASN A 524 27.18 9.06 10.28
C ASN A 524 27.30 10.33 9.40
N THR A 525 27.23 10.17 8.09
CA THR A 525 27.42 11.25 7.10
C THR A 525 26.39 11.23 5.97
N GLN A 526 25.37 10.41 6.07
CA GLN A 526 24.31 10.25 5.07
C GLN A 526 22.94 10.26 5.73
N MET A 527 21.93 10.58 4.95
CA MET A 527 20.53 10.32 5.26
C MET A 527 19.82 9.68 4.07
N SER A 528 18.76 8.98 4.36
CA SER A 528 17.84 8.45 3.37
C SER A 528 16.40 8.70 3.80
N GLY A 529 15.50 8.76 2.82
CA GLY A 529 14.07 8.86 3.08
C GLY A 529 13.28 8.20 1.96
N VAL A 530 12.16 7.63 2.31
CA VAL A 530 11.16 7.14 1.36
C VAL A 530 10.03 8.17 1.33
N LYS A 531 9.65 8.58 0.12
CA LYS A 531 8.47 9.43 -0.06
C LYS A 531 7.18 8.62 -0.03
N THR A 532 6.07 9.29 0.16
CA THR A 532 4.73 8.67 0.17
C THR A 532 4.34 8.00 -1.15
N ASP A 533 5.04 8.32 -2.24
CA ASP A 533 4.90 7.68 -3.56
C ASP A 533 5.75 6.39 -3.70
N GLY A 534 6.41 5.94 -2.63
CA GLY A 534 7.25 4.74 -2.60
C GLY A 534 8.64 4.91 -3.22
N THR A 535 9.07 6.13 -3.56
CA THR A 535 10.43 6.39 -4.09
C THR A 535 11.45 6.53 -2.97
N LEU A 536 12.63 5.91 -3.14
CA LEU A 536 13.75 6.04 -2.20
C LEU A 536 14.69 7.18 -2.62
N TRP A 537 15.05 8.01 -1.66
CA TRP A 537 15.95 9.16 -1.84
C TRP A 537 17.10 9.11 -0.85
N MET A 538 18.30 9.54 -1.28
CA MET A 538 19.49 9.55 -0.45
C MET A 538 20.31 10.82 -0.65
N TRP A 539 21.08 11.21 0.36
CA TRP A 539 21.98 12.37 0.29
C TRP A 539 23.08 12.29 1.35
N GLY A 540 24.07 13.17 1.26
CA GLY A 540 25.24 13.22 2.10
C GLY A 540 26.50 12.71 1.40
N GLN A 541 27.46 12.22 2.17
CA GLN A 541 28.70 11.65 1.66
C GLN A 541 28.46 10.35 0.89
N ASN A 542 29.23 10.12 -0.20
CA ASN A 542 29.07 8.96 -1.08
C ASN A 542 30.37 8.14 -1.24
N SER A 543 31.22 8.10 -0.23
CA SER A 543 32.38 7.18 -0.25
C SER A 543 31.88 5.73 -0.28
N GLY A 544 32.43 4.91 -1.19
CA GLY A 544 31.99 3.53 -1.38
C GLY A 544 30.70 3.36 -2.18
N GLY A 545 30.13 4.44 -2.76
CA GLY A 545 28.91 4.36 -3.58
C GLY A 545 27.64 4.15 -2.77
N VAL A 546 27.66 4.48 -1.48
CA VAL A 546 26.55 4.25 -0.54
C VAL A 546 25.23 4.91 -0.92
N LEU A 547 25.26 5.98 -1.73
CA LEU A 547 24.03 6.64 -2.20
C LEU A 547 23.34 5.91 -3.37
N GLY A 548 23.87 4.76 -3.82
CA GLY A 548 23.20 3.91 -4.83
C GLY A 548 23.13 4.52 -6.23
N GLN A 549 23.97 5.50 -6.55
CA GLN A 549 23.95 6.29 -7.80
C GLN A 549 24.92 5.76 -8.87
N ASN A 550 25.47 4.56 -8.70
CA ASN A 550 26.51 4.00 -9.56
C ASN A 550 27.75 4.93 -9.72
N ASN A 551 27.99 5.77 -8.74
CA ASN A 551 29.15 6.67 -8.63
C ASN A 551 29.51 6.90 -7.15
N THR A 552 30.54 7.73 -6.91
CA THR A 552 30.99 8.10 -5.57
C THR A 552 30.84 9.60 -5.27
N THR A 553 30.04 10.33 -6.06
CA THR A 553 29.78 11.77 -5.90
C THR A 553 28.87 12.01 -4.68
N ALA A 554 29.24 12.89 -3.76
CA ALA A 554 28.42 13.33 -2.65
C ALA A 554 27.31 14.29 -3.12
N TYR A 555 26.15 14.20 -2.51
CA TYR A 555 24.99 15.06 -2.83
C TYR A 555 24.48 15.75 -1.55
N SER A 556 24.40 17.07 -1.59
CA SER A 556 23.89 17.89 -0.48
C SER A 556 22.37 18.14 -0.53
N SER A 557 21.71 17.60 -1.52
CA SER A 557 20.24 17.59 -1.67
C SER A 557 19.78 16.15 -1.91
N PRO A 558 18.56 15.77 -1.54
CA PRO A 558 18.02 14.46 -1.84
C PRO A 558 18.12 14.12 -3.32
N ILE A 559 18.66 12.93 -3.65
CA ILE A 559 18.71 12.35 -4.99
C ILE A 559 18.03 10.99 -4.97
N GLN A 560 17.20 10.72 -5.98
CA GLN A 560 16.44 9.47 -6.07
C GLN A 560 17.33 8.27 -6.41
N VAL A 561 17.09 7.13 -5.77
CA VAL A 561 17.75 5.85 -6.04
C VAL A 561 16.93 5.05 -7.04
N GLY A 562 17.40 4.99 -8.29
CA GLY A 562 16.66 4.32 -9.36
C GLY A 562 15.30 4.96 -9.68
N SER A 563 14.39 4.20 -10.27
CA SER A 563 13.04 4.65 -10.65
C SER A 563 11.91 3.87 -9.95
N ASP A 564 12.25 2.95 -9.06
CA ASP A 564 11.27 2.10 -8.36
C ASP A 564 10.43 2.90 -7.37
N THR A 565 9.15 2.53 -7.28
CA THR A 565 8.16 3.12 -6.38
C THR A 565 7.63 2.11 -5.35
N THR A 566 8.36 1.03 -5.13
CA THR A 566 7.98 -0.06 -4.21
C THR A 566 8.81 -0.10 -2.93
N TRP A 567 9.64 0.91 -2.71
CA TRP A 567 10.43 1.02 -1.49
C TRP A 567 9.54 1.37 -0.29
N ILE A 568 9.68 0.60 0.78
CA ILE A 568 9.04 0.89 2.06
C ILE A 568 10.03 1.41 3.10
N SER A 569 11.31 1.14 2.89
CA SER A 569 12.37 1.64 3.77
C SER A 569 13.73 1.65 3.07
N GLY A 570 14.62 2.51 3.56
CA GLY A 570 16.03 2.48 3.25
C GLY A 570 16.82 2.75 4.51
N TYR A 571 17.73 1.85 4.88
CA TYR A 571 18.52 1.93 6.09
C TYR A 571 19.99 2.08 5.75
N VAL A 572 20.66 2.98 6.41
CA VAL A 572 22.13 3.01 6.41
C VAL A 572 22.65 2.17 7.56
N VAL A 573 23.51 1.24 7.24
CA VAL A 573 24.16 0.33 8.18
C VAL A 573 25.67 0.44 8.01
N GLY A 574 26.40 0.54 9.10
CA GLY A 574 27.86 0.56 9.07
C GLY A 574 28.48 1.82 8.45
N HIS A 575 29.74 1.71 8.07
CA HIS A 575 30.56 2.75 7.42
C HIS A 575 30.26 2.88 5.92
N GLY A 576 28.98 2.99 5.54
CA GLY A 576 28.63 3.17 4.14
C GLY A 576 28.01 1.93 3.49
N SER A 577 27.37 1.05 4.25
CA SER A 577 26.52 -0.03 3.75
C SER A 577 25.06 0.39 3.85
N MET A 578 24.29 0.06 2.83
CA MET A 578 22.86 0.36 2.74
C MET A 578 22.03 -0.90 2.60
N PHE A 579 20.88 -0.85 3.23
CA PHE A 579 19.81 -1.84 3.11
C PHE A 579 18.51 -1.15 2.78
N GLY A 580 17.79 -1.65 1.80
CA GLY A 580 16.46 -1.18 1.44
C GLY A 580 15.50 -2.35 1.34
N ILE A 581 14.27 -2.15 1.78
CA ILE A 581 13.20 -3.13 1.61
C ILE A 581 12.27 -2.63 0.53
N LYS A 582 12.05 -3.48 -0.46
CA LYS A 582 10.99 -3.32 -1.45
C LYS A 582 9.82 -4.24 -1.11
N ARG A 583 8.63 -3.70 -1.22
CA ARG A 583 7.40 -4.49 -1.17
C ARG A 583 7.01 -4.84 -2.60
N ILE A 584 7.04 -6.11 -2.92
CA ILE A 584 6.68 -6.64 -4.24
C ILE A 584 5.38 -7.43 -4.09
N PHE A 585 4.48 -7.21 -5.02
CA PHE A 585 3.23 -7.94 -5.14
C PHE A 585 3.44 -9.08 -6.15
N THR A 586 3.23 -10.34 -5.74
CA THR A 586 3.41 -11.54 -6.57
C THR A 586 2.18 -12.42 -6.56
#